data_7f50ff36759da3f6ddc38efb428cf260
#
_entry.id   7f50ff36759da3f6ddc38efb428cf260
#
_cell.length_a   1.000
_cell.length_b   1.000
_cell.length_c   1.000
_cell.angle_alpha   90.00
_cell.angle_beta   90.00
_cell.angle_gamma   90.00
#
_symmetry.space_group_name_H-M   'P 1'
#
loop_
_entity.id
_entity.type
_entity.pdbx_description
1 polymer ?
#
loop_
_entity_poly.entity_id
_entity_poly.type
_entity_poly.pdbx_seq_one_letter_code
_entity_poly.pdbx_strand_id
1 'polypeptide(L)'
;MDDGLAHITSVQSSCNPEKAFNCLSDLNQIPEWNFNLAEVRMVESHLAEGILKLNGESILIRVSLEEEMKIIHFHLGNSKDSLVPRIMIRILPHPFSRKTGSGSLISMIAWRTEGMDDERWRALKAAHEYEILQIKAMLESKEK
;
A
#
# COMPACT_ATOMS: atom_id res chain seq x y z
N MET A 1 12.79 -11.80 15.97
CA MET A 1 11.96 -12.99 15.73
C MET A 1 10.74 -12.61 14.93
N ASP A 2 10.47 -13.31 13.86
CA ASP A 2 9.25 -13.10 13.08
C ASP A 2 8.11 -13.85 13.78
N ASP A 3 7.10 -13.09 14.23
CA ASP A 3 5.92 -13.69 14.86
C ASP A 3 4.91 -14.16 13.82
N GLY A 4 5.18 -13.95 12.55
CA GLY A 4 4.30 -14.36 11.47
C GLY A 4 3.05 -13.51 11.29
N LEU A 5 2.92 -12.40 11.99
CA LEU A 5 1.71 -11.58 11.94
C LEU A 5 1.86 -10.28 11.17
N ALA A 6 3.07 -9.75 11.06
CA ALA A 6 3.32 -8.50 10.36
C ALA A 6 4.61 -8.56 9.56
N HIS A 7 4.66 -7.78 8.48
CA HIS A 7 5.84 -7.68 7.61
C HIS A 7 6.03 -6.22 7.24
N ILE A 8 7.25 -5.72 7.40
CA ILE A 8 7.57 -4.31 7.17
C ILE A 8 8.58 -4.19 6.05
N THR A 9 8.30 -3.30 5.09
CA THR A 9 9.24 -2.94 4.02
C THR A 9 9.39 -1.43 4.00
N SER A 10 10.55 -0.95 3.58
CA SER A 10 10.81 0.49 3.51
C SER A 10 11.67 0.81 2.30
N VAL A 11 11.51 2.04 1.78
CA VAL A 11 12.30 2.51 0.65
C VAL A 11 12.43 4.03 0.75
N GLN A 12 13.55 4.54 0.28
CA GLN A 12 13.77 5.98 0.14
C GLN A 12 13.43 6.40 -1.28
N SER A 13 12.80 7.56 -1.42
CA SER A 13 12.46 8.13 -2.73
C SER A 13 12.83 9.61 -2.75
N SER A 14 13.19 10.12 -3.93
CA SER A 14 13.41 11.53 -4.13
C SER A 14 12.11 12.34 -4.19
N CYS A 15 10.97 11.67 -4.30
CA CYS A 15 9.66 12.31 -4.35
C CYS A 15 9.34 12.98 -3.01
N ASN A 16 8.83 14.22 -3.04
CA ASN A 16 8.49 14.89 -1.78
C ASN A 16 7.31 14.21 -1.08
N PRO A 17 7.21 14.35 0.26
CA PRO A 17 6.19 13.62 1.02
C PRO A 17 4.74 13.92 0.63
N GLU A 18 4.44 15.17 0.30
CA GLU A 18 3.07 15.55 -0.09
C GLU A 18 2.65 14.86 -1.37
N LYS A 19 3.52 14.89 -2.37
CA LYS A 19 3.27 14.27 -3.66
C LYS A 19 3.19 12.75 -3.52
N ALA A 20 4.08 12.16 -2.73
CA ALA A 20 4.07 10.72 -2.46
C ALA A 20 2.75 10.32 -1.80
N PHE A 21 2.30 11.08 -0.81
CA PHE A 21 1.04 10.80 -0.12
C PHE A 21 -0.14 10.86 -1.09
N ASN A 22 -0.22 11.90 -1.91
CA ASN A 22 -1.33 12.05 -2.85
C ASN A 22 -1.34 10.91 -3.88
N CYS A 23 -0.19 10.49 -4.33
CA CYS A 23 -0.07 9.41 -5.30
C CYS A 23 -0.46 8.06 -4.70
N LEU A 24 0.06 7.74 -3.51
CA LEU A 24 -0.18 6.44 -2.87
C LEU A 24 -1.58 6.32 -2.26
N SER A 25 -2.25 7.44 -1.98
CA SER A 25 -3.62 7.42 -1.47
C SER A 25 -4.67 7.32 -2.56
N ASP A 26 -4.28 7.41 -3.82
CA ASP A 26 -5.19 7.33 -4.96
C ASP A 26 -5.43 5.87 -5.33
N LEU A 27 -6.64 5.38 -5.06
CA LEU A 27 -6.99 3.98 -5.32
C LEU A 27 -6.85 3.60 -6.79
N ASN A 28 -7.02 4.57 -7.71
CA ASN A 28 -6.86 4.28 -9.13
C ASN A 28 -5.44 3.94 -9.53
N GLN A 29 -4.46 4.28 -8.70
CA GLN A 29 -3.06 4.01 -8.97
C GLN A 29 -2.54 2.72 -8.34
N ILE A 30 -3.36 2.04 -7.55
CA ILE A 30 -2.92 0.80 -6.88
C ILE A 30 -2.37 -0.23 -7.86
N PRO A 31 -3.00 -0.48 -9.04
CA PRO A 31 -2.45 -1.48 -9.96
C PRO A 31 -1.03 -1.19 -10.45
N GLU A 32 -0.58 0.06 -10.38
CA GLU A 32 0.78 0.42 -10.80
C GLU A 32 1.84 -0.12 -9.85
N TRP A 33 1.51 -0.36 -8.59
CA TRP A 33 2.49 -0.84 -7.62
C TRP A 33 2.09 -2.14 -6.92
N ASN A 34 0.81 -2.50 -6.93
CA ASN A 34 0.36 -3.73 -6.28
C ASN A 34 0.47 -4.91 -7.22
N PHE A 35 1.15 -5.95 -6.79
CA PHE A 35 1.43 -7.12 -7.60
C PHE A 35 0.18 -7.96 -7.92
N ASN A 36 -0.79 -7.96 -7.03
CA ASN A 36 -1.92 -8.89 -7.11
C ASN A 36 -3.15 -8.35 -7.84
N LEU A 37 -3.22 -7.05 -8.09
CA LEU A 37 -4.39 -6.43 -8.71
C LEU A 37 -4.17 -6.15 -10.20
N ALA A 38 -5.11 -6.64 -11.03
CA ALA A 38 -5.09 -6.37 -12.46
C ALA A 38 -5.69 -5.00 -12.77
N GLU A 39 -6.80 -4.66 -12.11
CA GLU A 39 -7.49 -3.40 -12.31
C GLU A 39 -8.28 -3.01 -11.07
N VAL A 40 -8.63 -1.74 -10.98
CA VAL A 40 -9.40 -1.18 -9.89
C VAL A 40 -10.48 -0.27 -10.46
N ARG A 41 -11.69 -0.35 -9.91
CA ARG A 41 -12.81 0.49 -10.30
C ARG A 41 -13.40 1.14 -9.05
N MET A 42 -13.56 2.47 -9.08
CA MET A 42 -14.14 3.17 -7.94
C MET A 42 -15.62 2.83 -7.79
N VAL A 43 -16.02 2.50 -6.56
CA VAL A 43 -17.42 2.23 -6.20
C VAL A 43 -18.04 3.47 -5.59
N GLU A 44 -17.27 4.10 -4.69
CA GLU A 44 -17.63 5.39 -4.09
C GLU A 44 -16.34 6.04 -3.63
N SER A 45 -16.43 7.23 -3.06
CA SER A 45 -15.26 7.92 -2.55
C SER A 45 -14.53 7.03 -1.53
N HIS A 46 -13.23 6.82 -1.72
CA HIS A 46 -12.37 6.02 -0.83
C HIS A 46 -12.69 4.52 -0.78
N LEU A 47 -13.51 4.03 -1.72
CA LEU A 47 -13.82 2.62 -1.81
C LEU A 47 -13.77 2.17 -3.26
N ALA A 48 -13.03 1.11 -3.54
CA ALA A 48 -12.89 0.58 -4.90
C ALA A 48 -13.09 -0.93 -4.90
N GLU A 49 -13.44 -1.45 -6.07
CA GLU A 49 -13.44 -2.87 -6.36
C GLU A 49 -12.19 -3.20 -7.15
N GLY A 50 -11.41 -4.13 -6.67
CA GLY A 50 -10.22 -4.60 -7.36
C GLY A 50 -10.45 -5.98 -7.93
N ILE A 51 -9.79 -6.26 -9.06
CA ILE A 51 -9.85 -7.58 -9.69
C ILE A 51 -8.50 -8.25 -9.51
N LEU A 52 -8.50 -9.43 -8.89
CA LEU A 52 -7.28 -10.18 -8.61
C LEU A 52 -6.75 -10.84 -9.88
N LYS A 53 -5.44 -10.72 -10.12
CA LYS A 53 -4.79 -11.31 -11.30
C LYS A 53 -4.90 -12.83 -11.32
N LEU A 54 -4.80 -13.45 -10.17
CA LEU A 54 -4.71 -14.91 -10.08
C LEU A 54 -5.96 -15.62 -10.58
N ASN A 55 -7.13 -15.14 -10.21
CA ASN A 55 -8.38 -15.86 -10.45
C ASN A 55 -9.51 -15.01 -11.01
N GLY A 56 -9.27 -13.71 -11.22
CA GLY A 56 -10.31 -12.80 -11.71
C GLY A 56 -11.39 -12.45 -10.69
N GLU A 57 -11.25 -12.89 -9.46
CA GLU A 57 -12.21 -12.57 -8.42
C GLU A 57 -12.09 -11.11 -7.99
N SER A 58 -13.19 -10.56 -7.49
CA SER A 58 -13.20 -9.19 -7.02
C SER A 58 -12.96 -9.11 -5.52
N ILE A 59 -12.38 -7.99 -5.09
CA ILE A 59 -12.16 -7.68 -3.69
C ILE A 59 -12.44 -6.20 -3.48
N LEU A 60 -12.99 -5.84 -2.33
CA LEU A 60 -13.22 -4.44 -1.99
C LEU A 60 -12.03 -3.88 -1.24
N ILE A 61 -11.67 -2.64 -1.56
CA ILE A 61 -10.54 -1.94 -0.96
C ILE A 61 -11.04 -0.59 -0.47
N ARG A 62 -10.95 -0.35 0.82
CA ARG A 62 -11.25 0.95 1.43
C ARG A 62 -9.96 1.62 1.85
N VAL A 63 -9.80 2.89 1.50
CA VAL A 63 -8.66 3.68 1.96
C VAL A 63 -9.13 4.67 3.01
N SER A 64 -8.38 4.78 4.11
CA SER A 64 -8.59 5.78 5.15
C SER A 64 -7.30 6.59 5.29
N LEU A 65 -7.43 7.90 5.33
CA LEU A 65 -6.28 8.80 5.28
C LEU A 65 -6.14 9.61 6.56
N GLU A 66 -4.89 9.73 7.00
CA GLU A 66 -4.52 10.65 8.07
C GLU A 66 -3.51 11.63 7.46
N GLU A 67 -4.03 12.72 6.91
CA GLU A 67 -3.23 13.64 6.09
C GLU A 67 -2.10 14.30 6.85
N GLU A 68 -2.35 14.71 8.08
CA GLU A 68 -1.34 15.39 8.88
C GLU A 68 -0.13 14.50 9.14
N MET A 69 -0.38 13.22 9.45
CA MET A 69 0.67 12.26 9.74
C MET A 69 1.16 11.54 8.48
N LYS A 70 0.49 11.73 7.36
CA LYS A 70 0.75 11.03 6.09
C LYS A 70 0.75 9.52 6.27
N ILE A 71 -0.36 9.04 6.83
CA ILE A 71 -0.60 7.62 7.01
C ILE A 71 -1.79 7.21 6.13
N ILE A 72 -1.63 6.12 5.42
CA ILE A 72 -2.65 5.56 4.53
C ILE A 72 -2.98 4.16 5.04
N HIS A 73 -4.25 3.92 5.34
CA HIS A 73 -4.73 2.61 5.78
C HIS A 73 -5.54 1.96 4.66
N PHE A 74 -5.21 0.71 4.33
CA PHE A 74 -5.98 -0.06 3.37
C PHE A 74 -6.68 -1.21 4.08
N HIS A 75 -8.00 -1.26 3.94
CA HIS A 75 -8.83 -2.34 4.46
C HIS A 75 -9.36 -3.12 3.28
N LEU A 76 -9.25 -4.44 3.33
CA LEU A 76 -9.66 -5.32 2.25
C LEU A 76 -10.66 -6.35 2.74
N GLY A 77 -11.55 -6.77 1.86
CA GLY A 77 -12.53 -7.80 2.17
C GLY A 77 -13.44 -8.09 1.00
N ASN A 78 -14.32 -9.08 1.16
CA ASN A 78 -15.24 -9.48 0.11
C ASN A 78 -16.52 -8.66 0.08
N SER A 79 -16.84 -7.98 1.18
CA SER A 79 -18.02 -7.13 1.29
C SER A 79 -17.69 -5.94 2.19
N LYS A 80 -18.55 -4.91 2.16
CA LYS A 80 -18.35 -3.72 3.00
C LYS A 80 -18.32 -4.04 4.49
N ASP A 81 -19.01 -5.08 4.91
CA ASP A 81 -19.09 -5.45 6.32
C ASP A 81 -17.93 -6.34 6.78
N SER A 82 -17.12 -6.83 5.85
CA SER A 82 -16.03 -7.75 6.16
C SER A 82 -14.64 -7.17 5.92
N LEU A 83 -14.53 -5.85 5.77
CA LEU A 83 -13.24 -5.20 5.54
C LEU A 83 -12.37 -5.27 6.79
N VAL A 84 -11.13 -5.70 6.62
CA VAL A 84 -10.16 -5.82 7.71
C VAL A 84 -8.87 -5.08 7.35
N PRO A 85 -8.14 -4.56 8.35
CA PRO A 85 -6.85 -3.92 8.08
C PRO A 85 -5.88 -4.90 7.42
N ARG A 86 -5.29 -4.50 6.32
CA ARG A 86 -4.34 -5.33 5.60
C ARG A 86 -2.99 -4.67 5.42
N ILE A 87 -2.99 -3.37 5.10
CA ILE A 87 -1.76 -2.64 4.78
C ILE A 87 -1.88 -1.24 5.35
N MET A 88 -0.77 -0.76 5.91
CA MET A 88 -0.62 0.65 6.29
C MET A 88 0.65 1.18 5.65
N ILE A 89 0.58 2.38 5.06
CA ILE A 89 1.77 3.06 4.55
C ILE A 89 1.97 4.34 5.37
N ARG A 90 3.18 4.55 5.84
CA ARG A 90 3.60 5.78 6.50
C ARG A 90 4.65 6.47 5.64
N ILE A 91 4.50 7.78 5.44
CA ILE A 91 5.45 8.57 4.67
C ILE A 91 6.06 9.61 5.59
N LEU A 92 7.39 9.61 5.67
CA LEU A 92 8.16 10.58 6.46
C LEU A 92 9.03 11.42 5.53
N PRO A 93 9.29 12.69 5.88
CA PRO A 93 10.30 13.47 5.13
C PRO A 93 11.66 12.78 5.24
N HIS A 94 12.43 12.81 4.16
CA HIS A 94 13.77 12.24 4.20
C HIS A 94 14.79 13.27 3.69
N PRO A 95 15.84 13.52 4.46
CA PRO A 95 16.16 12.89 5.75
C PRO A 95 15.10 13.18 6.81
N PHE A 96 14.62 12.13 7.45
CA PHE A 96 13.50 12.29 8.39
C PHE A 96 13.88 13.07 9.67
N SER A 97 15.16 13.27 9.92
CA SER A 97 15.64 14.08 11.04
C SER A 97 15.37 15.58 10.83
N ARG A 98 14.89 15.97 9.64
CA ARG A 98 14.56 17.35 9.31
C ARG A 98 13.09 17.42 8.93
N LYS A 99 12.40 18.48 9.39
CA LYS A 99 10.98 18.66 9.09
C LYS A 99 10.72 18.96 7.62
N THR A 100 11.73 19.42 6.89
CA THR A 100 11.59 19.89 5.51
C THR A 100 12.45 19.07 4.55
N GLY A 101 12.58 17.78 4.79
CA GLY A 101 13.29 16.92 3.86
C GLY A 101 12.62 16.95 2.49
N SER A 102 13.42 17.01 1.41
CA SER A 102 12.89 17.09 0.04
C SER A 102 12.41 15.74 -0.49
N GLY A 103 12.96 14.66 0.04
CA GLY A 103 12.55 13.30 -0.34
C GLY A 103 11.68 12.65 0.71
N SER A 104 11.40 11.37 0.52
CA SER A 104 10.51 10.59 1.40
C SER A 104 11.14 9.29 1.83
N LEU A 105 10.85 8.90 3.06
CA LEU A 105 11.05 7.54 3.53
C LEU A 105 9.66 6.92 3.59
N ILE A 106 9.44 5.85 2.83
CA ILE A 106 8.14 5.20 2.72
C ILE A 106 8.23 3.85 3.39
N SER A 107 7.39 3.62 4.40
CA SER A 107 7.34 2.35 5.11
C SER A 107 5.96 1.74 4.96
N MET A 108 5.93 0.46 4.59
CA MET A 108 4.69 -0.28 4.40
C MET A 108 4.66 -1.43 5.39
N ILE A 109 3.56 -1.52 6.13
CA ILE A 109 3.31 -2.62 7.07
C ILE A 109 2.16 -3.42 6.51
N ALA A 110 2.36 -4.73 6.37
CA ALA A 110 1.31 -5.66 5.94
C ALA A 110 1.02 -6.63 7.07
N TRP A 111 -0.26 -6.93 7.29
CA TRP A 111 -0.68 -7.83 8.37
C TRP A 111 -1.23 -9.12 7.80
N ARG A 112 -0.88 -10.22 8.47
CA ARG A 112 -1.45 -11.52 8.18
C ARG A 112 -2.86 -11.56 8.76
N THR A 113 -3.85 -11.84 7.92
CA THR A 113 -5.23 -11.90 8.37
C THR A 113 -5.65 -13.34 8.62
N GLU A 114 -6.72 -13.49 9.40
CA GLU A 114 -7.28 -14.79 9.70
C GLU A 114 -7.62 -15.54 8.40
N GLY A 115 -7.31 -16.83 8.36
CA GLY A 115 -7.56 -17.65 7.19
C GLY A 115 -6.41 -17.76 6.21
N MET A 116 -5.33 -17.00 6.40
CA MET A 116 -4.14 -17.14 5.57
C MET A 116 -3.28 -18.29 6.07
N ASP A 117 -3.01 -19.28 5.21
CA ASP A 117 -2.04 -20.31 5.55
C ASP A 117 -0.61 -19.80 5.40
N ASP A 118 0.35 -20.61 5.83
CA ASP A 118 1.77 -20.21 5.80
C ASP A 118 2.28 -19.97 4.39
N GLU A 119 1.82 -20.77 3.44
CA GLU A 119 2.25 -20.64 2.04
C GLU A 119 1.78 -19.31 1.46
N ARG A 120 0.52 -18.98 1.68
CA ARG A 120 -0.03 -17.70 1.20
C ARG A 120 0.65 -16.51 1.84
N TRP A 121 0.87 -16.58 3.16
CA TRP A 121 1.55 -15.49 3.88
C TRP A 121 2.98 -15.29 3.37
N ARG A 122 3.69 -16.39 3.11
CA ARG A 122 5.05 -16.32 2.56
C ARG A 122 5.06 -15.66 1.18
N ALA A 123 4.10 -16.03 0.33
CA ALA A 123 3.97 -15.43 -0.99
C ALA A 123 3.64 -13.93 -0.91
N LEU A 124 2.79 -13.53 0.03
CA LEU A 124 2.46 -12.13 0.23
C LEU A 124 3.66 -11.32 0.71
N LYS A 125 4.47 -11.87 1.62
CA LYS A 125 5.68 -11.19 2.06
C LYS A 125 6.64 -10.97 0.90
N ALA A 126 6.81 -11.96 0.03
CA ALA A 126 7.64 -11.81 -1.16
C ALA A 126 7.08 -10.73 -2.11
N ALA A 127 5.76 -10.70 -2.27
CA ALA A 127 5.11 -9.69 -3.09
C ALA A 127 5.34 -8.28 -2.53
N HIS A 128 5.28 -8.12 -1.21
CA HIS A 128 5.51 -6.82 -0.56
C HIS A 128 6.94 -6.33 -0.79
N GLU A 129 7.92 -7.23 -0.80
CA GLU A 129 9.31 -6.87 -1.12
C GLU A 129 9.46 -6.33 -2.53
N TYR A 130 8.69 -6.85 -3.47
CA TYR A 130 8.64 -6.36 -4.84
C TYR A 130 7.86 -5.05 -4.93
N GLU A 131 6.71 -4.98 -4.27
CA GLU A 131 5.82 -3.83 -4.33
C GLU A 131 6.48 -2.55 -3.82
N ILE A 132 7.28 -2.63 -2.76
CA ILE A 132 7.93 -1.43 -2.23
C ILE A 132 8.91 -0.83 -3.25
N LEU A 133 9.53 -1.67 -4.06
CA LEU A 133 10.40 -1.21 -5.14
C LEU A 133 9.59 -0.60 -6.28
N GLN A 134 8.43 -1.14 -6.57
CA GLN A 134 7.52 -0.58 -7.57
C GLN A 134 6.98 0.78 -7.14
N ILE A 135 6.71 0.94 -5.84
CA ILE A 135 6.30 2.23 -5.30
C ILE A 135 7.37 3.28 -5.57
N LYS A 136 8.64 2.94 -5.28
CA LYS A 136 9.75 3.86 -5.55
C LYS A 136 9.82 4.22 -7.03
N ALA A 137 9.77 3.23 -7.90
CA ALA A 137 9.85 3.45 -9.35
C ALA A 137 8.71 4.34 -9.85
N MET A 138 7.49 4.07 -9.38
CA MET A 138 6.32 4.86 -9.75
C MET A 138 6.46 6.32 -9.32
N LEU A 139 6.83 6.55 -8.06
CA LEU A 139 6.96 7.90 -7.54
C LEU A 139 8.04 8.70 -8.24
N GLU A 140 9.18 8.07 -8.54
CA GLU A 140 10.29 8.76 -9.18
C GLU A 140 10.02 9.01 -10.67
N SER A 141 9.23 8.18 -11.32
CA SER A 141 8.85 8.44 -12.71
C SER A 141 7.91 9.63 -12.83
N LYS A 142 7.10 9.91 -11.81
CA LYS A 142 6.14 11.03 -11.83
C LYS A 142 6.78 12.37 -11.50
N GLU A 143 8.05 12.40 -11.13
CA GLU A 143 8.78 13.64 -10.90
C GLU A 143 9.36 14.25 -12.18
N LYS A 144 9.43 13.48 -13.22
CA LYS A 144 10.03 13.90 -14.49
C LYS A 144 9.03 14.60 -15.39
#